data_536ddf0bc0992197a5f2d616ba52697d
#
_entry.id   536ddf0bc0992197a5f2d616ba52697d
#
_cell.length_a   1.000
_cell.length_b   1.000
_cell.length_c   1.000
_cell.angle_alpha   90.00
_cell.angle_beta   90.00
_cell.angle_gamma   90.00
#
_symmetry.space_group_name_H-M   'P 1'
#
loop_
_entity.id
_entity.type
_entity.pdbx_description
1 polymer ?
#
loop_
_entity_poly.entity_id
_entity_poly.type
_entity_poly.pdbx_seq_one_letter_code
_entity_poly.pdbx_strand_id
1 'polypeptide(L)'
;MTLRINDIAPDFDAETTDGPISFHDWIGDGWAILFSHPKDFTPVCTTELGAVAGMRGEFARRNCKVLGISVDGVSDHHAWSKDIEASQGHALNYPLVGDPELKVVKLYDMLPAGAGETSVGRTPMDNATARSVFVIGPDKRIKATLTYPMSTGRNFSEILRLLDSVQLTAKEQVATPADWQDGDDVIILPAVSNEAAREKYPDGWEEPLPYMRIVRQPE
;
A
#
# COMPACT_ATOMS: atom_id res chain seq x y z
N MET A 1 4.76 14.78 12.00
CA MET A 1 5.70 13.73 12.52
C MET A 1 5.74 12.67 11.46
N THR A 2 6.90 12.35 10.89
CA THR A 2 7.02 11.38 9.80
C THR A 2 6.75 9.97 10.35
N LEU A 3 5.82 9.24 9.74
CA LEU A 3 5.49 7.86 10.10
C LEU A 3 6.62 6.91 9.70
N ARG A 4 6.89 5.91 10.55
CA ARG A 4 7.97 4.94 10.36
C ARG A 4 7.44 3.51 10.31
N ILE A 5 8.23 2.60 9.79
CA ILE A 5 7.94 1.16 9.85
C ILE A 5 7.75 0.75 11.32
N ASN A 6 6.70 -0.03 11.58
CA ASN A 6 6.18 -0.45 12.89
C ASN A 6 5.46 0.61 13.73
N ASP A 7 5.37 1.87 13.30
CA ASP A 7 4.41 2.79 13.92
C ASP A 7 2.98 2.27 13.68
N ILE A 8 2.08 2.53 14.63
CA ILE A 8 0.66 2.30 14.41
C ILE A 8 0.20 3.29 13.34
N ALA A 9 -0.40 2.80 12.27
CA ALA A 9 -1.02 3.64 11.26
C ALA A 9 -2.10 4.48 11.93
N PRO A 10 -2.07 5.82 11.81
CA PRO A 10 -3.08 6.67 12.43
C PRO A 10 -4.50 6.26 12.01
N ASP A 11 -5.40 6.15 12.97
CA ASP A 11 -6.82 5.95 12.69
C ASP A 11 -7.47 7.27 12.27
N PHE A 12 -8.52 7.19 11.45
CA PHE A 12 -9.28 8.35 11.01
C PHE A 12 -10.68 7.96 10.54
N ASP A 13 -11.59 8.92 10.65
CA ASP A 13 -12.89 8.86 10.00
C ASP A 13 -12.87 9.72 8.75
N ALA A 14 -13.43 9.23 7.64
CA ALA A 14 -13.45 9.96 6.38
C ALA A 14 -14.66 9.59 5.52
N GLU A 15 -15.10 10.55 4.71
CA GLU A 15 -16.06 10.32 3.61
C GLU A 15 -15.34 9.71 2.41
N THR A 16 -15.94 8.68 1.83
CA THR A 16 -15.42 8.01 0.64
C THR A 16 -16.48 7.87 -0.43
N THR A 17 -16.07 7.43 -1.62
CA THR A 17 -17.00 7.09 -2.70
C THR A 17 -17.96 5.97 -2.35
N ASP A 18 -17.66 5.15 -1.35
CA ASP A 18 -18.50 4.04 -0.89
C ASP A 18 -19.22 4.35 0.43
N GLY A 19 -19.22 5.62 0.86
CA GLY A 19 -19.78 6.12 2.11
C GLY A 19 -18.72 6.34 3.19
N PRO A 20 -19.13 6.72 4.41
CA PRO A 20 -18.21 7.01 5.50
C PRO A 20 -17.52 5.75 6.00
N ILE A 21 -16.24 5.89 6.38
CA ILE A 21 -15.45 4.82 7.00
C ILE A 21 -14.79 5.30 8.29
N SER A 22 -14.62 4.39 9.26
CA SER A 22 -13.60 4.45 10.30
C SER A 22 -12.46 3.51 9.88
N PHE A 23 -11.26 4.03 9.68
CA PHE A 23 -10.22 3.34 8.90
C PHE A 23 -9.78 2.01 9.51
N HIS A 24 -9.53 1.96 10.82
CA HIS A 24 -9.13 0.72 11.47
C HIS A 24 -10.24 -0.34 11.45
N ASP A 25 -11.49 0.06 11.66
CA ASP A 25 -12.64 -0.83 11.56
C ASP A 25 -12.83 -1.30 10.12
N TRP A 26 -12.64 -0.40 9.16
CA TRP A 26 -12.73 -0.74 7.74
C TRP A 26 -11.64 -1.76 7.32
N ILE A 27 -10.40 -1.63 7.80
CA ILE A 27 -9.35 -2.65 7.57
C ILE A 27 -9.81 -4.01 8.12
N GLY A 28 -10.35 -4.06 9.35
CA GLY A 28 -10.67 -5.31 10.03
C GLY A 28 -9.41 -6.14 10.30
N ASP A 29 -9.47 -7.44 10.11
CA ASP A 29 -8.36 -8.39 10.33
C ASP A 29 -7.50 -8.61 9.06
N GLY A 30 -7.69 -7.78 8.05
CA GLY A 30 -6.95 -7.87 6.80
C GLY A 30 -5.75 -6.94 6.72
N TRP A 31 -5.11 -6.97 5.57
CA TRP A 31 -4.10 -6.00 5.17
C TRP A 31 -4.76 -4.82 4.46
N ALA A 32 -4.05 -3.70 4.40
CA ALA A 32 -4.49 -2.55 3.61
C ALA A 32 -3.35 -1.89 2.86
N ILE A 33 -3.68 -1.41 1.66
CA ILE A 33 -2.88 -0.43 0.91
C ILE A 33 -3.65 0.90 0.97
N LEU A 34 -3.06 1.89 1.65
CA LEU A 34 -3.50 3.28 1.57
C LEU A 34 -2.57 4.02 0.62
N PHE A 35 -3.11 4.60 -0.45
CA PHE A 35 -2.28 5.32 -1.41
C PHE A 35 -2.88 6.67 -1.79
N SER A 36 -2.04 7.71 -1.88
CA SER A 36 -2.46 9.02 -2.35
C SER A 36 -2.24 9.19 -3.84
N HIS A 37 -3.08 9.99 -4.48
CA HIS A 37 -2.85 10.50 -5.84
C HIS A 37 -2.95 12.03 -5.84
N PRO A 38 -2.13 12.71 -6.65
CA PRO A 38 -2.01 14.16 -6.60
C PRO A 38 -3.31 14.93 -6.81
N LYS A 39 -4.09 14.55 -7.85
CA LYS A 39 -5.29 15.27 -8.21
C LYS A 39 -6.15 14.48 -9.19
N ASP A 40 -7.47 14.61 -9.06
CA ASP A 40 -8.46 14.09 -10.00
C ASP A 40 -8.32 14.74 -11.40
N PHE A 41 -8.87 14.08 -12.42
CA PHE A 41 -8.84 14.53 -13.82
C PHE A 41 -7.42 14.81 -14.34
N THR A 42 -6.44 14.00 -13.94
CA THR A 42 -5.07 14.09 -14.45
C THR A 42 -4.60 12.79 -15.10
N PRO A 43 -3.77 12.85 -16.15
CA PRO A 43 -3.47 11.67 -16.96
C PRO A 43 -2.82 10.52 -16.20
N VAL A 44 -1.78 10.78 -15.41
CA VAL A 44 -1.06 9.75 -14.66
C VAL A 44 -1.95 9.12 -13.59
N CYS A 45 -2.73 9.92 -12.86
CA CYS A 45 -3.64 9.40 -11.85
C CYS A 45 -4.73 8.52 -12.47
N THR A 46 -5.26 8.90 -13.66
CA THR A 46 -6.23 8.07 -14.40
C THR A 46 -5.65 6.69 -14.70
N THR A 47 -4.42 6.60 -15.19
CA THR A 47 -3.78 5.31 -15.49
C THR A 47 -3.52 4.48 -14.24
N GLU A 48 -3.12 5.12 -13.13
CA GLU A 48 -2.85 4.44 -11.86
C GLU A 48 -4.14 3.84 -11.26
N LEU A 49 -5.21 4.63 -11.17
CA LEU A 49 -6.45 4.18 -10.56
C LEU A 49 -7.10 3.06 -11.38
N GLY A 50 -7.05 3.15 -12.70
CA GLY A 50 -7.51 2.08 -13.57
C GLY A 50 -6.67 0.80 -13.44
N ALA A 51 -5.34 0.92 -13.35
CA ALA A 51 -4.46 -0.24 -13.12
C ALA A 51 -4.79 -0.95 -11.80
N VAL A 52 -4.98 -0.20 -10.72
CA VAL A 52 -5.39 -0.76 -9.41
C VAL A 52 -6.75 -1.44 -9.49
N ALA A 53 -7.72 -0.82 -10.18
CA ALA A 53 -9.04 -1.43 -10.38
C ALA A 53 -8.96 -2.77 -11.13
N GLY A 54 -8.09 -2.87 -12.13
CA GLY A 54 -7.81 -4.11 -12.84
C GLY A 54 -7.17 -5.20 -11.98
N MET A 55 -6.52 -4.82 -10.88
CA MET A 55 -5.84 -5.74 -9.94
C MET A 55 -6.70 -6.16 -8.74
N ARG A 56 -8.01 -5.88 -8.72
CA ARG A 56 -8.90 -6.23 -7.59
C ARG A 56 -8.75 -7.67 -7.11
N GLY A 57 -8.71 -8.62 -8.03
CA GLY A 57 -8.57 -10.04 -7.71
C GLY A 57 -7.24 -10.35 -7.00
N GLU A 58 -6.18 -9.65 -7.41
CA GLU A 58 -4.85 -9.80 -6.83
C GLU A 58 -4.79 -9.35 -5.37
N PHE A 59 -5.39 -8.20 -5.05
CA PHE A 59 -5.50 -7.72 -3.67
C PHE A 59 -6.43 -8.60 -2.83
N ALA A 60 -7.57 -9.03 -3.41
CA ALA A 60 -8.53 -9.89 -2.70
C ALA A 60 -7.92 -11.24 -2.29
N ARG A 61 -7.12 -11.89 -3.15
CA ARG A 61 -6.42 -13.16 -2.84
C ARG A 61 -5.48 -13.01 -1.64
N ARG A 62 -4.95 -11.82 -1.43
CA ARG A 62 -4.01 -11.47 -0.35
C ARG A 62 -4.69 -10.95 0.91
N ASN A 63 -6.02 -11.07 1.01
CA ASN A 63 -6.81 -10.46 2.08
C ASN A 63 -6.40 -9.01 2.32
N CYS A 64 -6.22 -8.25 1.24
CA CYS A 64 -5.77 -6.86 1.25
C CYS A 64 -6.83 -5.94 0.66
N LYS A 65 -7.24 -4.96 1.43
CA LYS A 65 -8.12 -3.88 1.00
C LYS A 65 -7.30 -2.72 0.44
N VAL A 66 -7.88 -1.99 -0.51
CA VAL A 66 -7.23 -0.84 -1.13
C VAL A 66 -8.06 0.40 -0.88
N LEU A 67 -7.41 1.48 -0.46
CA LEU A 67 -8.02 2.78 -0.21
C LEU A 67 -7.19 3.86 -0.90
N GLY A 68 -7.80 4.57 -1.85
CA GLY A 68 -7.19 5.74 -2.46
C GLY A 68 -7.56 7.01 -1.71
N ILE A 69 -6.74 8.05 -1.83
CA ILE A 69 -7.00 9.36 -1.23
C ILE A 69 -6.42 10.49 -2.08
N SER A 70 -7.16 11.59 -2.19
CA SER A 70 -6.63 12.88 -2.64
C SER A 70 -7.28 14.03 -1.88
N VAL A 71 -6.84 15.23 -2.19
CA VAL A 71 -7.41 16.48 -1.64
C VAL A 71 -8.62 16.98 -2.43
N ASP A 72 -9.05 16.26 -3.47
CA ASP A 72 -10.30 16.51 -4.16
C ASP A 72 -11.50 16.03 -3.32
N GLY A 73 -12.70 16.50 -3.65
CA GLY A 73 -13.91 16.08 -2.95
C GLY A 73 -14.46 14.76 -3.49
N VAL A 74 -15.25 14.04 -2.68
CA VAL A 74 -15.91 12.79 -3.08
C VAL A 74 -16.77 12.96 -4.34
N SER A 75 -17.40 14.11 -4.53
CA SER A 75 -18.19 14.42 -5.74
C SER A 75 -17.33 14.42 -7.01
N ASP A 76 -16.08 14.90 -6.92
CA ASP A 76 -15.14 14.92 -8.03
C ASP A 76 -14.69 13.50 -8.37
N HIS A 77 -14.41 12.68 -7.36
CA HIS A 77 -14.10 11.24 -7.53
C HIS A 77 -15.22 10.50 -8.26
N HIS A 78 -16.48 10.72 -7.89
CA HIS A 78 -17.62 10.11 -8.58
C HIS A 78 -17.75 10.59 -10.03
N ALA A 79 -17.51 11.86 -10.29
CA ALA A 79 -17.56 12.39 -11.66
C ALA A 79 -16.45 11.79 -12.53
N TRP A 80 -15.25 11.69 -11.97
CA TRP A 80 -14.05 11.19 -12.66
C TRP A 80 -14.03 9.67 -12.86
N SER A 81 -14.71 8.89 -12.03
CA SER A 81 -14.76 7.43 -12.15
C SER A 81 -15.19 6.94 -13.52
N LYS A 82 -16.06 7.69 -14.21
CA LYS A 82 -16.52 7.36 -15.57
C LYS A 82 -15.42 7.51 -16.61
N ASP A 83 -14.58 8.53 -16.48
CA ASP A 83 -13.45 8.75 -17.39
C ASP A 83 -12.38 7.68 -17.19
N ILE A 84 -12.18 7.25 -15.94
CA ILE A 84 -11.25 6.13 -15.61
C ILE A 84 -11.75 4.85 -16.28
N GLU A 85 -13.03 4.49 -16.10
CA GLU A 85 -13.61 3.30 -16.71
C GLU A 85 -13.54 3.35 -18.25
N ALA A 86 -13.91 4.47 -18.84
CA ALA A 86 -13.91 4.65 -20.29
C ALA A 86 -12.51 4.56 -20.91
N SER A 87 -11.47 5.05 -20.20
CA SER A 87 -10.10 5.11 -20.72
C SER A 87 -9.27 3.88 -20.36
N GLN A 88 -9.52 3.24 -19.21
CA GLN A 88 -8.71 2.13 -18.69
C GLN A 88 -9.43 0.76 -18.77
N GLY A 89 -10.72 0.74 -19.10
CA GLY A 89 -11.49 -0.48 -19.24
C GLY A 89 -11.88 -1.16 -17.91
N HIS A 90 -11.67 -0.48 -16.79
CA HIS A 90 -12.00 -0.99 -15.45
C HIS A 90 -12.73 0.09 -14.65
N ALA A 91 -13.96 -0.21 -14.20
CA ALA A 91 -14.65 0.63 -13.23
C ALA A 91 -13.90 0.63 -11.89
N LEU A 92 -13.86 1.77 -11.20
CA LEU A 92 -13.35 1.84 -9.83
C LEU A 92 -14.15 0.86 -8.94
N ASN A 93 -13.45 0.08 -8.15
CA ASN A 93 -14.01 -1.00 -7.34
C ASN A 93 -13.38 -1.05 -5.94
N TYR A 94 -12.87 0.07 -5.51
CA TYR A 94 -12.34 0.35 -4.18
C TYR A 94 -12.65 1.81 -3.81
N PRO A 95 -12.80 2.14 -2.52
CA PRO A 95 -13.16 3.48 -2.09
C PRO A 95 -12.04 4.50 -2.31
N LEU A 96 -12.45 5.74 -2.58
CA LEU A 96 -11.59 6.91 -2.63
C LEU A 96 -12.01 7.90 -1.54
N VAL A 97 -11.08 8.29 -0.68
CA VAL A 97 -11.27 9.32 0.34
C VAL A 97 -11.14 10.70 -0.29
N GLY A 98 -12.12 11.56 -0.08
CA GLY A 98 -12.03 12.98 -0.35
C GLY A 98 -11.54 13.73 0.90
N ASP A 99 -10.36 14.40 0.80
CA ASP A 99 -9.77 15.12 1.93
C ASP A 99 -9.47 16.61 1.63
N PRO A 100 -10.49 17.40 1.24
CA PRO A 100 -10.29 18.81 0.90
C PRO A 100 -9.81 19.67 2.10
N GLU A 101 -9.99 19.20 3.31
CA GLU A 101 -9.54 19.87 4.54
C GLU A 101 -8.12 19.48 4.95
N LEU A 102 -7.46 18.58 4.22
CA LEU A 102 -6.09 18.11 4.45
C LEU A 102 -5.91 17.40 5.81
N LYS A 103 -6.93 16.75 6.33
CA LYS A 103 -6.88 16.07 7.63
C LYS A 103 -6.04 14.81 7.56
N VAL A 104 -6.41 13.91 6.66
CA VAL A 104 -5.77 12.60 6.51
C VAL A 104 -4.42 12.71 5.80
N VAL A 105 -4.33 13.51 4.73
CA VAL A 105 -3.08 13.68 3.99
C VAL A 105 -1.97 14.30 4.83
N LYS A 106 -2.30 15.17 5.80
CA LYS A 106 -1.35 15.69 6.79
C LYS A 106 -0.98 14.66 7.84
N LEU A 107 -1.96 13.89 8.31
CA LEU A 107 -1.76 12.84 9.30
C LEU A 107 -0.76 11.79 8.80
N TYR A 108 -0.81 11.48 7.50
CA TYR A 108 0.05 10.51 6.84
C TYR A 108 1.27 11.12 6.13
N ASP A 109 1.53 12.42 6.29
CA ASP A 109 2.67 13.12 5.69
C ASP A 109 2.77 12.92 4.16
N MET A 110 1.61 13.02 3.48
CA MET A 110 1.50 12.76 2.03
C MET A 110 1.75 14.00 1.16
N LEU A 111 1.97 15.15 1.78
CA LEU A 111 2.15 16.42 1.06
C LEU A 111 3.64 16.68 0.77
N PRO A 112 4.00 17.19 -0.40
CA PRO A 112 5.36 17.58 -0.67
C PRO A 112 5.77 18.78 0.18
N ALA A 113 7.08 19.00 0.34
CA ALA A 113 7.60 20.13 1.06
C ALA A 113 7.06 21.46 0.50
N GLY A 114 6.61 22.33 1.38
CA GLY A 114 6.04 23.64 1.05
C GLY A 114 4.57 23.62 0.58
N ALA A 115 3.93 22.43 0.56
CA ALA A 115 2.50 22.32 0.28
C ALA A 115 1.70 22.10 1.58
N GLY A 116 0.39 22.37 1.52
CA GLY A 116 -0.57 21.94 2.55
C GLY A 116 -0.53 22.69 3.89
N GLU A 117 0.06 23.87 3.97
CA GLU A 117 0.02 24.67 5.20
C GLU A 117 -1.43 25.00 5.60
N THR A 118 -2.27 25.30 4.61
CA THR A 118 -3.70 25.57 4.79
C THR A 118 -4.50 25.10 3.58
N SER A 119 -5.78 24.76 3.82
CA SER A 119 -6.77 24.55 2.76
C SER A 119 -7.54 25.83 2.40
N VAL A 120 -7.51 26.84 3.27
CA VAL A 120 -8.28 28.08 3.11
C VAL A 120 -7.75 28.90 1.94
N GLY A 121 -8.62 29.18 0.96
CA GLY A 121 -8.27 29.96 -0.23
C GLY A 121 -7.35 29.26 -1.22
N ARG A 122 -7.17 27.93 -1.09
CA ARG A 122 -6.34 27.11 -1.97
C ARG A 122 -7.18 26.10 -2.75
N THR A 123 -6.69 25.73 -3.92
CA THR A 123 -7.30 24.70 -4.77
C THR A 123 -6.67 23.34 -4.50
N PRO A 124 -7.29 22.22 -4.93
CA PRO A 124 -6.65 20.91 -4.90
C PRO A 124 -5.27 20.89 -5.60
N MET A 125 -5.06 21.69 -6.64
CA MET A 125 -3.77 21.79 -7.33
C MET A 125 -2.68 22.39 -6.42
N ASP A 126 -3.02 23.36 -5.59
CA ASP A 126 -2.08 24.00 -4.65
C ASP A 126 -1.63 23.06 -3.52
N ASN A 127 -2.46 22.06 -3.22
CA ASN A 127 -2.27 21.10 -2.14
C ASN A 127 -2.16 19.65 -2.66
N ALA A 128 -1.83 19.47 -3.93
CA ALA A 128 -1.70 18.13 -4.52
C ALA A 128 -0.71 17.27 -3.72
N THR A 129 -1.10 16.03 -3.43
CA THR A 129 -0.25 15.09 -2.69
C THR A 129 0.90 14.56 -3.54
N ALA A 130 1.96 14.09 -2.90
CA ALA A 130 2.88 13.15 -3.54
C ALA A 130 2.15 11.81 -3.80
N ARG A 131 2.79 10.87 -4.51
CA ARG A 131 2.25 9.53 -4.73
C ARG A 131 2.76 8.59 -3.65
N SER A 132 2.23 8.73 -2.44
CA SER A 132 2.59 7.89 -1.30
C SER A 132 1.81 6.58 -1.32
N VAL A 133 2.43 5.53 -0.77
CA VAL A 133 1.83 4.22 -0.53
C VAL A 133 2.21 3.77 0.88
N PHE A 134 1.24 3.31 1.63
CA PHE A 134 1.44 2.69 2.94
C PHE A 134 0.88 1.27 2.88
N VAL A 135 1.73 0.29 3.17
CA VAL A 135 1.33 -1.11 3.40
C VAL A 135 1.09 -1.27 4.89
N ILE A 136 -0.12 -1.63 5.27
CA ILE A 136 -0.56 -1.72 6.66
C ILE A 136 -0.99 -3.15 6.95
N GLY A 137 -0.44 -3.73 8.03
CA GLY A 137 -0.75 -5.09 8.44
C GLY A 137 -2.04 -5.21 9.26
N PRO A 138 -2.49 -6.44 9.56
CA PRO A 138 -3.66 -6.70 10.41
C PRO A 138 -3.55 -6.11 11.81
N ASP A 139 -2.31 -5.97 12.31
CA ASP A 139 -1.96 -5.33 13.58
C ASP A 139 -2.02 -3.79 13.53
N LYS A 140 -2.54 -3.23 12.45
CA LYS A 140 -2.64 -1.79 12.19
C LYS A 140 -1.28 -1.08 12.16
N ARG A 141 -0.18 -1.82 11.94
CA ARG A 141 1.15 -1.23 11.85
C ARG A 141 1.60 -1.06 10.40
N ILE A 142 2.33 0.01 10.16
CA ILE A 142 2.98 0.27 8.88
C ILE A 142 4.09 -0.77 8.66
N LYS A 143 4.00 -1.51 7.59
CA LYS A 143 4.97 -2.55 7.19
C LYS A 143 5.95 -2.07 6.12
N ALA A 144 5.47 -1.20 5.23
CA ALA A 144 6.31 -0.56 4.22
C ALA A 144 5.71 0.78 3.79
N THR A 145 6.57 1.66 3.30
CA THR A 145 6.17 2.94 2.70
C THR A 145 6.95 3.19 1.42
N LEU A 146 6.27 3.74 0.41
CA LEU A 146 6.91 4.20 -0.83
C LEU A 146 6.38 5.59 -1.14
N THR A 147 7.23 6.46 -1.67
CA THR A 147 6.80 7.79 -2.11
C THR A 147 7.45 8.11 -3.45
N TYR A 148 6.61 8.48 -4.41
CA TYR A 148 7.00 8.85 -5.76
C TYR A 148 6.68 10.32 -6.01
N PRO A 149 7.47 11.01 -6.86
CA PRO A 149 7.13 12.36 -7.28
C PRO A 149 5.85 12.35 -8.13
N MET A 150 5.16 13.48 -8.19
CA MET A 150 3.88 13.60 -8.90
C MET A 150 3.95 13.20 -10.38
N SER A 151 5.11 13.38 -11.02
CA SER A 151 5.34 13.08 -12.44
C SER A 151 5.57 11.60 -12.75
N THR A 152 5.74 10.76 -11.74
CA THR A 152 6.14 9.35 -11.92
C THR A 152 5.02 8.41 -11.49
N GLY A 153 4.40 7.71 -12.44
CA GLY A 153 3.43 6.65 -12.15
C GLY A 153 4.08 5.47 -11.43
N ARG A 154 3.33 4.89 -10.49
CA ARG A 154 3.80 3.77 -9.67
C ARG A 154 3.73 2.45 -10.42
N ASN A 155 4.60 1.51 -10.06
CA ASN A 155 4.51 0.13 -10.49
C ASN A 155 3.70 -0.69 -9.47
N PHE A 156 2.44 -0.95 -9.75
CA PHE A 156 1.56 -1.69 -8.83
C PHE A 156 1.89 -3.20 -8.77
N SER A 157 2.59 -3.76 -9.76
CA SER A 157 3.14 -5.12 -9.65
C SER A 157 4.22 -5.20 -8.58
N GLU A 158 5.06 -4.15 -8.44
CA GLU A 158 6.03 -4.05 -7.34
C GLU A 158 5.33 -3.87 -5.98
N ILE A 159 4.23 -3.14 -5.92
CA ILE A 159 3.45 -3.00 -4.68
C ILE A 159 2.85 -4.36 -4.27
N LEU A 160 2.38 -5.17 -5.22
CA LEU A 160 1.92 -6.55 -4.96
C LEU A 160 3.08 -7.44 -4.50
N ARG A 161 4.23 -7.41 -5.20
CA ARG A 161 5.43 -8.14 -4.81
C ARG A 161 5.87 -7.79 -3.37
N LEU A 162 5.88 -6.50 -3.03
CA LEU A 162 6.21 -6.04 -1.70
C LEU A 162 5.19 -6.53 -0.66
N LEU A 163 3.90 -6.51 -1.00
CA LEU A 163 2.83 -7.05 -0.15
C LEU A 163 3.04 -8.54 0.12
N ASP A 164 3.34 -9.34 -0.92
CA ASP A 164 3.64 -10.76 -0.79
C ASP A 164 4.84 -10.99 0.14
N SER A 165 5.91 -10.23 -0.06
CA SER A 165 7.11 -10.30 0.77
C SER A 165 6.82 -10.02 2.25
N VAL A 166 6.09 -8.94 2.55
CA VAL A 166 5.82 -8.59 3.96
C VAL A 166 4.78 -9.52 4.59
N GLN A 167 3.86 -10.11 3.82
CA GLN A 167 2.95 -11.14 4.30
C GLN A 167 3.69 -12.44 4.64
N LEU A 168 4.55 -12.89 3.73
CA LEU A 168 5.37 -14.08 3.94
C LEU A 168 6.26 -13.94 5.17
N THR A 169 6.99 -12.83 5.27
CA THR A 169 7.92 -12.59 6.40
C THR A 169 7.20 -12.38 7.72
N ALA A 170 5.95 -11.90 7.72
CA ALA A 170 5.12 -11.80 8.91
C ALA A 170 4.58 -13.16 9.39
N LYS A 171 4.30 -14.09 8.46
CA LYS A 171 3.79 -15.44 8.74
C LYS A 171 4.94 -16.40 9.10
N GLU A 172 6.02 -16.34 8.33
CA GLU A 172 7.10 -17.31 8.35
C GLU A 172 8.40 -16.69 8.88
N GLN A 173 9.17 -17.28 9.65
CA GLN A 173 10.42 -16.72 10.18
C GLN A 173 11.54 -16.72 9.11
N VAL A 174 11.27 -16.06 8.00
CA VAL A 174 12.15 -15.94 6.83
C VAL A 174 12.34 -14.50 6.41
N ALA A 175 13.34 -14.26 5.56
CA ALA A 175 13.54 -13.01 4.84
C ALA A 175 13.56 -13.28 3.34
N THR A 176 13.02 -12.37 2.55
CA THR A 176 13.10 -12.42 1.11
C THR A 176 14.40 -11.78 0.62
N PRO A 177 15.17 -12.43 -0.26
CA PRO A 177 16.37 -11.83 -0.83
C PRO A 177 16.05 -10.67 -1.79
N ALA A 178 17.09 -10.00 -2.29
CA ALA A 178 16.95 -8.99 -3.31
C ALA A 178 16.26 -9.56 -4.56
N ASP A 179 15.39 -8.76 -5.17
CA ASP A 179 14.64 -9.10 -6.40
C ASP A 179 13.70 -10.32 -6.29
N TRP A 180 13.47 -10.82 -5.07
CA TRP A 180 12.60 -11.97 -4.81
C TRP A 180 11.22 -11.77 -5.43
N GLN A 181 10.69 -12.82 -6.04
CA GLN A 181 9.32 -12.95 -6.50
C GLN A 181 8.61 -14.06 -5.72
N ASP A 182 7.27 -14.02 -5.65
CA ASP A 182 6.49 -15.08 -5.02
C ASP A 182 6.79 -16.43 -5.68
N GLY A 183 7.21 -17.40 -4.84
CA GLY A 183 7.67 -18.74 -5.27
C GLY A 183 9.18 -18.92 -5.31
N ASP A 184 9.96 -17.84 -5.23
CA ASP A 184 11.43 -17.93 -5.15
C ASP A 184 11.91 -18.37 -3.76
N ASP A 185 13.12 -18.85 -3.68
CA ASP A 185 13.76 -19.25 -2.43
C ASP A 185 13.90 -18.09 -1.45
N VAL A 186 13.89 -18.41 -0.17
CA VAL A 186 13.96 -17.46 0.94
C VAL A 186 15.09 -17.77 1.90
N ILE A 187 15.42 -16.82 2.77
CA ILE A 187 16.48 -16.94 3.74
C ILE A 187 15.88 -17.19 5.13
N ILE A 188 16.30 -18.27 5.80
CA ILE A 188 15.92 -18.53 7.20
C ILE A 188 16.55 -17.44 8.08
N LEU A 189 15.75 -16.78 8.92
CA LEU A 189 16.27 -15.73 9.80
C LEU A 189 17.38 -16.26 10.73
N PRO A 190 18.46 -15.49 10.96
CA PRO A 190 19.54 -15.88 11.88
C PRO A 190 19.06 -16.19 13.30
N ALA A 191 17.96 -15.59 13.73
CA ALA A 191 17.35 -15.82 15.05
C ALA A 191 16.73 -17.22 15.21
N VAL A 192 16.47 -17.95 14.11
CA VAL A 192 15.95 -19.34 14.15
C VAL A 192 17.14 -20.28 14.41
N SER A 193 17.09 -21.06 15.50
CA SER A 193 18.15 -22.02 15.77
C SER A 193 18.21 -23.13 14.70
N ASN A 194 19.34 -23.83 14.60
CA ASN A 194 19.47 -24.94 13.65
C ASN A 194 18.53 -26.11 13.99
N GLU A 195 18.23 -26.33 15.28
CA GLU A 195 17.28 -27.34 15.74
C GLU A 195 15.86 -26.99 15.26
N ALA A 196 15.41 -25.76 15.51
CA ALA A 196 14.09 -25.27 15.05
C ALA A 196 13.99 -25.24 13.53
N ALA A 197 15.09 -24.87 12.84
CA ALA A 197 15.12 -24.90 11.38
C ALA A 197 15.00 -26.32 10.84
N ARG A 198 15.66 -27.33 11.43
CA ARG A 198 15.53 -28.74 11.00
C ARG A 198 14.15 -29.31 11.23
N GLU A 199 13.46 -28.88 12.29
CA GLU A 199 12.08 -29.28 12.55
C GLU A 199 11.15 -28.73 11.48
N LYS A 200 11.35 -27.46 11.08
CA LYS A 200 10.50 -26.78 10.09
C LYS A 200 10.85 -27.18 8.65
N TYR A 201 12.12 -27.41 8.36
CA TYR A 201 12.66 -27.75 7.03
C TYR A 201 13.42 -29.08 7.09
N PRO A 202 12.73 -30.24 7.17
CA PRO A 202 13.34 -31.56 7.35
C PRO A 202 14.24 -31.97 6.18
N ASP A 203 13.99 -31.47 4.99
CA ASP A 203 14.83 -31.69 3.81
C ASP A 203 16.12 -30.89 3.82
N GLY A 204 16.32 -30.05 4.85
CA GLY A 204 17.50 -29.21 5.01
C GLY A 204 17.41 -27.88 4.26
N TRP A 205 18.55 -27.23 4.10
CA TRP A 205 18.71 -25.95 3.42
C TRP A 205 20.09 -25.89 2.75
N GLU A 206 20.24 -24.96 1.82
CA GLU A 206 21.54 -24.61 1.27
C GLU A 206 22.23 -23.59 2.18
N GLU A 207 23.55 -23.77 2.40
CA GLU A 207 24.34 -22.87 3.25
C GLU A 207 25.61 -22.41 2.49
N PRO A 208 25.46 -21.53 1.48
CA PRO A 208 26.59 -21.03 0.70
C PRO A 208 27.59 -20.22 1.56
N LEU A 209 27.13 -19.65 2.66
CA LEU A 209 27.91 -18.90 3.65
C LEU A 209 27.44 -19.25 5.08
N PRO A 210 28.32 -19.22 6.10
CA PRO A 210 27.94 -19.61 7.47
C PRO A 210 26.80 -18.82 8.11
N TYR A 211 26.40 -17.71 7.51
CA TYR A 211 25.31 -16.84 7.97
C TYR A 211 24.12 -16.81 7.01
N MET A 212 24.12 -17.62 5.94
CA MET A 212 23.11 -17.60 4.89
C MET A 212 22.55 -19.02 4.68
N ARG A 213 21.34 -19.24 5.18
CA ARG A 213 20.59 -20.50 5.05
C ARG A 213 19.43 -20.27 4.10
N ILE A 214 19.52 -20.84 2.91
CA ILE A 214 18.54 -20.67 1.82
C ILE A 214 17.64 -21.90 1.77
N VAL A 215 16.33 -21.69 1.67
CA VAL A 215 15.32 -22.74 1.63
C VAL A 215 14.22 -22.36 0.65
N ARG A 216 13.54 -23.34 0.09
CA ARG A 216 12.34 -23.07 -0.71
C ARG A 216 11.31 -22.29 0.09
N GLN A 217 10.60 -21.41 -0.60
CA GLN A 217 9.50 -20.69 0.04
C GLN A 217 8.53 -21.69 0.70
N PRO A 218 8.22 -21.52 2.00
CA PRO A 218 7.17 -22.30 2.65
C PRO A 218 5.78 -21.94 2.10
N GLU A 219 4.86 -22.89 2.10
CA GLU A 219 3.47 -22.73 1.65
C GLU A 219 2.61 -21.88 2.59
#